data_d9f1729eaeea754d8a212e3da3d1f03c
#
_entry.id   d9f1729eaeea754d8a212e3da3d1f03c
#
_cell.length_a   1.000
_cell.length_b   1.000
_cell.length_c   1.000
_cell.angle_alpha   90.00
_cell.angle_beta   90.00
_cell.angle_gamma   90.00
#
_symmetry.space_group_name_H-M   'P 1'
#
loop_
_entity.id
_entity.type
_entity.pdbx_description
1 polymer ?
#
loop_
_entity_poly.entity_id
_entity_poly.type
_entity_poly.pdbx_seq_one_letter_code
_entity_poly.pdbx_strand_id
1 'polypeptide(L)'
;MKALNIEQIQEIIPHRHPFLLVDAIEDFEPGEFAVGYKCVTYREEFFRGHFPKKAVMPGVLILEALAQVGAVAILSVPENQGKIAFFGGCLLYTSDAA
;
A
#
# COMPACT_ATOMS: atom_id res chain seq x y z
N MET A 1 -1.02 -0.58 20.79
CA MET A 1 -0.68 -1.09 19.47
C MET A 1 -1.93 -1.65 18.82
N LYS A 2 -2.26 -1.16 17.62
CA LYS A 2 -3.46 -1.55 16.88
C LYS A 2 -3.06 -2.25 15.60
N ALA A 3 -3.44 -3.49 15.44
CA ALA A 3 -3.14 -4.26 14.25
C ALA A 3 -4.41 -4.53 13.46
N LEU A 4 -4.29 -4.61 12.14
CA LEU A 4 -5.41 -4.92 11.26
C LEU A 4 -5.02 -6.06 10.33
N ASN A 5 -5.92 -7.03 10.18
CA ASN A 5 -5.78 -8.06 9.18
C ASN A 5 -6.36 -7.59 7.84
N ILE A 6 -6.26 -8.43 6.82
CA ILE A 6 -6.68 -8.04 5.47
C ILE A 6 -8.18 -7.71 5.38
N GLU A 7 -9.01 -8.42 6.09
CA GLU A 7 -10.45 -8.15 6.08
C GLU A 7 -10.75 -6.78 6.69
N GLN A 8 -10.08 -6.44 7.77
CA GLN A 8 -10.25 -5.15 8.43
C GLN A 8 -9.73 -4.00 7.57
N ILE A 9 -8.62 -4.22 6.86
CA ILE A 9 -8.09 -3.23 5.93
C ILE A 9 -9.12 -2.95 4.84
N GLN A 10 -9.76 -3.99 4.31
CA GLN A 10 -10.77 -3.82 3.25
C GLN A 10 -12.01 -3.08 3.73
N GLU A 11 -12.27 -3.03 5.03
CA GLU A 11 -13.36 -2.21 5.55
C GLU A 11 -13.01 -0.72 5.54
N ILE A 12 -11.73 -0.38 5.47
CA ILE A 12 -11.28 1.01 5.55
C ILE A 12 -10.97 1.57 4.18
N ILE A 13 -10.21 0.84 3.34
CA ILE A 13 -9.84 1.32 2.01
C ILE A 13 -10.61 0.57 0.93
N PRO A 14 -10.92 1.24 -0.20
CA PRO A 14 -11.74 0.63 -1.25
C PRO A 14 -10.98 -0.31 -2.17
N HIS A 15 -9.68 -0.29 -2.12
CA HIS A 15 -8.82 -1.09 -2.99
C HIS A 15 -9.11 -2.58 -2.87
N ARG A 16 -9.02 -3.30 -3.98
CA ARG A 16 -9.23 -4.75 -4.01
C ARG A 16 -8.21 -5.38 -4.94
N HIS A 17 -8.05 -6.70 -4.82
CA HIS A 17 -7.19 -7.44 -5.72
C HIS A 17 -7.56 -7.13 -7.19
N PRO A 18 -6.59 -6.89 -8.07
CA PRO A 18 -5.15 -7.06 -7.88
C PRO A 18 -4.41 -5.80 -7.39
N PHE A 19 -5.12 -4.73 -7.09
CA PHE A 19 -4.48 -3.46 -6.76
C PHE A 19 -4.40 -3.17 -5.27
N LEU A 20 -4.88 -4.05 -4.42
CA LEU A 20 -4.69 -3.91 -2.98
C LEU A 20 -3.29 -4.40 -2.64
N LEU A 21 -2.42 -3.48 -2.22
CA LEU A 21 -1.00 -3.75 -2.01
C LEU A 21 -0.59 -3.73 -0.54
N VAL A 22 -1.53 -3.96 0.37
CA VAL A 22 -1.24 -4.01 1.81
C VAL A 22 -1.75 -5.34 2.34
N ASP A 23 -0.87 -6.10 2.96
CA ASP A 23 -1.24 -7.41 3.50
C ASP A 23 -1.66 -7.33 4.96
N ALA A 24 -1.03 -6.44 5.71
CA ALA A 24 -1.37 -6.26 7.11
C ALA A 24 -0.94 -4.87 7.60
N ILE A 25 -1.63 -4.41 8.62
CA ILE A 25 -1.21 -3.23 9.38
C ILE A 25 -0.75 -3.73 10.74
N GLU A 26 0.47 -3.36 11.12
CA GLU A 26 1.04 -3.75 12.41
C GLU A 26 0.61 -2.82 13.52
N ASP A 27 0.44 -1.53 13.20
CA ASP A 27 0.06 -0.52 14.15
C ASP A 27 -0.46 0.70 13.41
N PHE A 28 -1.44 1.40 13.96
CA PHE A 28 -1.90 2.66 13.39
C PHE A 28 -2.61 3.50 14.44
N GLU A 29 -2.67 4.81 14.17
CA GLU A 29 -3.48 5.74 14.92
C GLU A 29 -4.26 6.59 13.93
N PRO A 30 -5.60 6.56 13.98
CA PRO A 30 -6.41 7.30 13.01
C PRO A 30 -6.00 8.77 12.91
N GLY A 31 -5.77 9.21 11.66
CA GLY A 31 -5.39 10.60 11.40
C GLY A 31 -3.93 10.92 11.65
N GLU A 32 -3.13 9.98 12.15
CA GLU A 32 -1.75 10.28 12.55
C GLU A 32 -0.73 9.43 11.79
N PHE A 33 -0.84 8.11 11.84
CA PHE A 33 0.15 7.24 11.18
C PHE A 33 -0.41 5.84 10.96
N ALA A 34 0.28 5.09 10.10
CA ALA A 34 0.08 3.65 9.96
C ALA A 34 1.40 2.99 9.60
N VAL A 35 1.61 1.80 10.13
CA VAL A 35 2.75 0.95 9.82
C VAL A 35 2.21 -0.36 9.28
N GLY A 36 2.57 -0.68 8.06
CA GLY A 36 2.07 -1.89 7.43
C GLY A 36 3.11 -2.53 6.53
N TYR A 37 2.74 -3.65 5.93
CA TYR A 37 3.65 -4.31 5.00
C TYR A 37 2.89 -5.00 3.87
N LYS A 38 3.62 -5.23 2.79
CA LYS A 38 3.21 -6.05 1.67
C LYS A 38 4.21 -7.19 1.52
N CYS A 39 3.71 -8.42 1.48
CA CYS A 39 4.55 -9.57 1.17
C CYS A 39 4.83 -9.57 -0.33
N VAL A 40 6.10 -9.71 -0.70
CA VAL A 40 6.52 -9.71 -2.09
C VAL A 40 7.18 -11.04 -2.40
N THR A 41 6.61 -11.77 -3.37
CA THR A 41 7.17 -13.04 -3.80
C THR A 41 7.46 -12.99 -5.29
N TYR A 42 8.27 -13.92 -5.77
CA TYR A 42 8.58 -14.02 -7.20
C TYR A 42 7.31 -14.22 -8.05
N ARG A 43 6.24 -14.72 -7.46
CA ARG A 43 4.99 -15.00 -8.18
C ARG A 43 4.11 -13.75 -8.38
N GLU A 44 4.56 -12.61 -7.92
CA GLU A 44 3.87 -11.36 -8.21
C GLU A 44 3.83 -11.12 -9.71
N GLU A 45 2.64 -10.74 -10.20
CA GLU A 45 2.40 -10.61 -11.64
C GLU A 45 3.29 -9.57 -12.29
N PHE A 46 3.63 -8.49 -11.60
CA PHE A 46 4.46 -7.44 -12.20
C PHE A 46 5.88 -7.91 -12.52
N PHE A 47 6.36 -9.00 -11.93
CA PHE A 47 7.70 -9.51 -12.25
C PHE A 47 7.77 -10.17 -13.63
N ARG A 48 6.64 -10.45 -14.26
CA ARG A 48 6.64 -11.01 -15.62
C ARG A 48 7.30 -10.06 -16.61
N GLY A 49 7.12 -8.77 -16.42
CA GLY A 49 7.68 -7.76 -17.31
C GLY A 49 8.73 -6.87 -16.67
N HIS A 50 8.91 -6.94 -15.36
CA HIS A 50 9.77 -5.98 -14.66
C HIS A 50 10.71 -6.70 -13.69
N PHE A 51 11.65 -7.50 -14.14
CA PHE A 51 12.02 -7.77 -15.52
C PHE A 51 12.16 -9.27 -15.74
N PRO A 52 12.05 -9.78 -16.97
CA PRO A 52 12.08 -11.23 -17.22
C PRO A 52 13.31 -11.95 -16.68
N LYS A 53 14.47 -11.28 -16.67
CA LYS A 53 15.71 -11.89 -16.18
C LYS A 53 16.12 -11.42 -14.79
N LYS A 54 15.40 -10.45 -14.23
CA LYS A 54 15.68 -9.93 -12.88
C LYS A 54 14.42 -9.34 -12.29
N ALA A 55 13.92 -9.97 -11.25
CA ALA A 55 12.70 -9.50 -10.59
C ALA A 55 13.02 -8.26 -9.75
N VAL A 56 12.41 -7.14 -10.12
CA VAL A 56 12.56 -5.88 -9.40
C VAL A 56 11.15 -5.31 -9.19
N MET A 57 10.79 -5.01 -7.95
CA MET A 57 9.49 -4.40 -7.70
C MET A 57 9.48 -2.99 -8.26
N PRO A 58 8.50 -2.66 -9.13
CA PRO A 58 8.41 -1.32 -9.69
C PRO A 58 8.32 -0.26 -8.59
N GLY A 59 9.15 0.78 -8.71
CA GLY A 59 9.17 1.85 -7.70
C GLY A 59 7.83 2.54 -7.52
N VAL A 60 7.08 2.70 -8.62
CA VAL A 60 5.75 3.31 -8.55
C VAL A 60 4.77 2.46 -7.72
N LEU A 61 4.94 1.14 -7.72
CA LEU A 61 4.10 0.26 -6.89
C LEU A 61 4.51 0.31 -5.42
N ILE A 62 5.79 0.53 -5.14
CA ILE A 62 6.25 0.76 -3.77
C ILE A 62 5.60 2.03 -3.22
N LEU A 63 5.58 3.11 -4.02
CA LEU A 63 4.93 4.36 -3.63
C LEU A 63 3.43 4.15 -3.44
N GLU A 64 2.79 3.38 -4.32
CA GLU A 64 1.37 3.10 -4.19
C GLU A 64 1.08 2.31 -2.91
N ALA A 65 1.90 1.31 -2.59
CA ALA A 65 1.73 0.54 -1.36
C ALA A 65 1.84 1.45 -0.12
N LEU A 66 2.83 2.35 -0.13
CA LEU A 66 2.99 3.32 0.96
C LEU A 66 1.77 4.24 1.07
N ALA A 67 1.24 4.68 -0.08
CA ALA A 67 0.05 5.52 -0.09
C ALA A 67 -1.17 4.77 0.45
N GLN A 68 -1.29 3.49 0.15
CA GLN A 68 -2.41 2.70 0.67
C GLN A 68 -2.31 2.51 2.18
N VAL A 69 -1.09 2.29 2.70
CA VAL A 69 -0.89 2.23 4.15
C VAL A 69 -1.26 3.56 4.79
N GLY A 70 -0.83 4.68 4.19
CA GLY A 70 -1.21 6.00 4.66
C GLY A 70 -2.72 6.25 4.59
N ALA A 71 -3.37 5.72 3.55
CA ALA A 71 -4.81 5.85 3.40
C ALA A 71 -5.56 5.14 4.54
N VAL A 72 -5.02 4.05 5.07
CA VAL A 72 -5.62 3.39 6.23
C VAL A 72 -5.71 4.37 7.40
N ALA A 73 -4.65 5.12 7.67
CA ALA A 73 -4.67 6.09 8.76
C ALA A 73 -5.67 7.22 8.50
N ILE A 74 -5.73 7.73 7.27
CA ILE A 74 -6.60 8.85 6.92
C ILE A 74 -8.07 8.43 6.89
N LEU A 75 -8.37 7.30 6.27
CA LEU A 75 -9.75 6.87 6.05
C LEU A 75 -10.34 6.14 7.25
N SER A 76 -9.54 5.82 8.26
CA SER A 76 -10.05 5.26 9.51
C SER A 76 -10.63 6.33 10.44
N VAL A 77 -10.38 7.61 10.15
CA VAL A 77 -11.01 8.71 10.87
C VAL A 77 -12.51 8.71 10.55
N PRO A 78 -13.41 8.79 11.55
CA PRO A 78 -14.85 8.68 11.28
C PRO A 78 -15.39 9.61 10.20
N GLU A 79 -14.90 10.84 10.13
CA GLU A 79 -15.37 11.82 9.13
C GLU A 79 -14.98 11.43 7.70
N ASN A 80 -13.98 10.57 7.54
CA ASN A 80 -13.46 10.19 6.24
C ASN A 80 -13.95 8.82 5.77
N GLN A 81 -14.72 8.11 6.55
CA GLN A 81 -15.20 6.78 6.17
C GLN A 81 -16.00 6.84 4.89
N GLY A 82 -15.71 5.90 3.99
CA GLY A 82 -16.37 5.82 2.70
C GLY A 82 -15.81 6.73 1.63
N LYS A 83 -14.86 7.59 1.94
CA LYS A 83 -14.21 8.45 0.96
C LYS A 83 -13.16 7.68 0.18
N ILE A 84 -12.77 8.23 -0.96
CA ILE A 84 -11.69 7.69 -1.80
C ILE A 84 -10.55 8.70 -1.79
N ALA A 85 -9.34 8.19 -1.53
CA ALA A 85 -8.14 9.01 -1.56
C ALA A 85 -7.46 8.85 -2.92
N PHE A 86 -7.04 9.97 -3.51
CA PHE A 86 -6.35 9.98 -4.79
C PHE A 86 -4.92 10.50 -4.59
N PHE A 87 -4.00 9.94 -5.38
CA PHE A 87 -2.66 10.50 -5.47
C PHE A 87 -2.74 11.87 -6.12
N GLY A 88 -2.32 12.91 -5.40
CA GLY A 88 -2.30 14.27 -5.93
C GLY A 88 -1.07 14.59 -6.73
N GLY A 89 -0.02 13.78 -6.60
CA GLY A 89 1.21 13.98 -7.35
C GLY A 89 2.23 12.92 -7.00
N CYS A 90 3.23 12.76 -7.86
CA CYS A 90 4.29 11.80 -7.67
C CYS A 90 5.60 12.42 -8.14
N LEU A 91 6.62 12.41 -7.28
CA LEU A 91 7.95 12.87 -7.65
C LEU A 91 8.76 11.70 -8.17
N LEU A 92 9.34 11.89 -9.36
CA LEU A 92 10.25 10.91 -9.93
C LEU A 92 11.60 11.00 -9.24
N TYR A 93 12.09 9.89 -8.76
CA TYR A 93 13.44 9.82 -8.22
C TYR A 93 14.03 8.46 -8.58
N THR A 94 15.35 8.42 -8.65
CA THR A 94 16.04 7.15 -8.86
C THR A 94 16.51 6.62 -7.52
N SER A 95 16.32 5.32 -7.34
CA SER A 95 16.85 4.63 -6.18
C SER A 95 18.07 3.84 -6.64
N ASP A 96 19.20 4.08 -6.00
CA ASP A 96 20.39 3.24 -6.19
C ASP A 96 20.53 2.21 -5.10
N ALA A 97 19.44 1.92 -4.42
CA ALA A 97 19.40 0.79 -3.51
C ALA A 97 19.60 -0.49 -4.33
N ALA A 98 20.60 -1.18 -4.00
CA ALA A 98 20.93 -2.43 -4.67
C ALA A 98 20.01 -3.55 -4.22
#